data_9284c5cbfab9cc2e03e9115e43d8ccc7
#
_entry.id   9284c5cbfab9cc2e03e9115e43d8ccc7
#
_cell.length_a   1.000
_cell.length_b   1.000
_cell.length_c   1.000
_cell.angle_alpha   90.00
_cell.angle_beta   90.00
_cell.angle_gamma   90.00
#
_symmetry.space_group_name_H-M   'P 1'
#
loop_
_entity.id
_entity.type
_entity.pdbx_description
1 polymer ?
#
loop_
_entity_poly.entity_id
_entity_poly.type
_entity_poly.pdbx_seq_one_letter_code
_entity_poly.pdbx_strand_id
1 'polypeptide(L)'
;NLIACPGYPEAVQNMVDFNTEIGNTAFVVGDTPFRLEPTGTALSNWGNNTAMATDNNETGVVTYDDYLAFYYPSGLTNDNKGNTIVVPPSHMMLNTIVNSDAVSYEWFAPAGLNRGGIINATSAGYVDMNGVFQSTAVPQSLRDVLAGVKINPISTLQGSGLVCMGQYSRAKVASALDRINVVRLVAYLRRQLNILAKPYLFEPNDAQTRKEIKGAVDSVLLELVGQRALNDFIVVCDTTNNTPARIDRSELHVDIAIEPVKAVEFIYIPLRILNTGAIASGNYGSLAA
;
A
#
# COMPACT_ATOMS: atom_id res chain seq x y z
N ASN A 1 -5.56 6.72 10.21
CA ASN A 1 -5.17 5.56 9.41
C ASN A 1 -3.96 5.80 8.47
N LEU A 2 -3.49 7.05 8.35
CA LEU A 2 -2.31 7.44 7.58
C LEU A 2 -1.36 8.27 8.45
N ILE A 3 -0.05 8.06 8.28
CA ILE A 3 1.01 8.83 8.91
C ILE A 3 1.91 9.36 7.80
N ALA A 4 2.22 10.66 7.79
CA ALA A 4 3.15 11.26 6.87
C ALA A 4 3.81 12.50 7.48
N CYS A 5 5.05 12.75 7.09
CA CYS A 5 5.79 13.98 7.35
C CYS A 5 6.27 14.52 6.01
N PRO A 6 5.41 15.30 5.29
CA PRO A 6 5.68 15.66 3.90
C PRO A 6 6.97 16.46 3.71
N GLY A 7 7.85 15.97 2.83
CA GLY A 7 9.10 16.61 2.46
C GLY A 7 10.31 16.24 3.34
N TYR A 8 10.13 15.35 4.31
CA TYR A 8 11.19 14.97 5.25
C TYR A 8 11.47 13.45 5.19
N PRO A 9 12.26 12.97 4.22
CA PRO A 9 12.62 11.55 4.13
C PRO A 9 13.38 11.03 5.36
N GLU A 10 14.09 11.90 6.08
CA GLU A 10 14.78 11.61 7.33
C GLU A 10 13.84 11.26 8.48
N ALA A 11 12.60 11.75 8.47
CA ALA A 11 11.62 11.47 9.52
C ALA A 11 10.91 10.11 9.37
N VAL A 12 11.14 9.39 8.28
CA VAL A 12 10.40 8.14 7.96
C VAL A 12 10.62 7.07 9.04
N GLN A 13 11.85 6.92 9.58
CA GLN A 13 12.10 5.95 10.64
C GLN A 13 11.27 6.25 11.88
N ASN A 14 11.22 7.51 12.31
CA ASN A 14 10.42 7.92 13.47
C ASN A 14 8.93 7.67 13.27
N MET A 15 8.42 7.83 12.03
CA MET A 15 7.03 7.52 11.70
C MET A 15 6.74 6.01 11.79
N VAL A 16 7.68 5.18 11.36
CA VAL A 16 7.57 3.71 11.45
C VAL A 16 7.62 3.26 12.91
N ASP A 17 8.54 3.81 13.71
CA ASP A 17 8.64 3.50 15.13
C ASP A 17 7.35 3.88 15.87
N PHE A 18 6.82 5.08 15.60
CA PHE A 18 5.53 5.50 16.14
C PHE A 18 4.38 4.59 15.71
N ASN A 19 4.34 4.16 14.42
CA ASN A 19 3.31 3.23 13.96
C ASN A 19 3.42 1.87 14.67
N THR A 20 4.63 1.42 14.97
CA THR A 20 4.87 0.19 15.71
C THR A 20 4.36 0.32 17.16
N GLU A 21 4.61 1.45 17.83
CA GLU A 21 4.11 1.72 19.18
C GLU A 21 2.58 1.70 19.27
N ILE A 22 1.87 2.21 18.26
CA ILE A 22 0.41 2.17 18.20
C ILE A 22 -0.15 0.83 17.68
N GLY A 23 0.69 -0.20 17.52
CA GLY A 23 0.31 -1.55 17.11
C GLY A 23 0.09 -1.72 15.61
N ASN A 24 0.78 -0.95 14.76
CA ASN A 24 0.67 -1.00 13.29
C ASN A 24 -0.78 -0.83 12.80
N THR A 25 -1.47 0.16 13.32
CA THR A 25 -2.87 0.48 13.00
C THR A 25 -3.00 1.53 11.91
N ALA A 26 -1.90 2.11 11.44
CA ALA A 26 -1.84 3.10 10.38
C ALA A 26 -0.91 2.66 9.25
N PHE A 27 -0.93 3.40 8.16
CA PHE A 27 -0.04 3.22 7.01
C PHE A 27 0.84 4.46 6.85
N VAL A 28 2.15 4.25 6.68
CA VAL A 28 3.16 5.31 6.58
C VAL A 28 3.41 5.65 5.11
N VAL A 29 3.25 6.93 4.79
CA VAL A 29 3.50 7.47 3.45
C VAL A 29 4.82 8.24 3.48
N GLY A 30 5.86 7.66 2.89
CA GLY A 30 7.21 8.21 2.84
C GLY A 30 7.51 8.93 1.54
N ASP A 31 8.44 9.87 1.60
CA ASP A 31 8.89 10.68 0.48
C ASP A 31 10.26 10.26 -0.03
N THR A 32 10.45 10.42 -1.34
CA THR A 32 11.77 10.44 -1.95
C THR A 32 12.34 11.86 -1.89
N PRO A 33 13.69 12.03 -1.87
CA PRO A 33 14.30 13.35 -1.88
C PRO A 33 13.89 14.16 -3.11
N PHE A 34 13.67 15.47 -2.95
CA PHE A 34 13.28 16.38 -4.04
C PHE A 34 14.29 16.41 -5.19
N ARG A 35 15.59 16.19 -4.89
CA ARG A 35 16.70 16.23 -5.85
C ARG A 35 17.06 14.88 -6.47
N LEU A 36 16.23 13.87 -6.25
CA LEU A 36 16.48 12.55 -6.83
C LEU A 36 16.22 12.60 -8.34
N GLU A 37 17.28 12.46 -9.13
CA GLU A 37 17.21 12.55 -10.59
C GLU A 37 16.44 11.40 -11.23
N PRO A 38 15.69 11.64 -12.32
CA PRO A 38 14.91 10.62 -13.03
C PRO A 38 15.78 9.76 -13.95
N THR A 39 16.87 9.21 -13.42
CA THR A 39 17.74 8.27 -14.11
C THR A 39 17.67 6.89 -13.46
N GLY A 40 17.71 5.83 -14.27
CA GLY A 40 17.64 4.46 -13.74
C GLY A 40 18.73 4.17 -12.70
N THR A 41 19.93 4.74 -12.91
CA THR A 41 21.06 4.59 -11.99
C THR A 41 20.80 5.32 -10.66
N ALA A 42 20.37 6.58 -10.69
CA ALA A 42 20.11 7.35 -9.46
C ALA A 42 18.99 6.71 -8.63
N LEU A 43 17.88 6.32 -9.28
CA LEU A 43 16.75 5.67 -8.63
C LEU A 43 17.12 4.32 -8.03
N SER A 44 17.86 3.50 -8.77
CA SER A 44 18.33 2.20 -8.28
C SER A 44 19.33 2.34 -7.13
N ASN A 45 20.27 3.29 -7.24
CA ASN A 45 21.26 3.54 -6.19
C ASN A 45 20.62 4.01 -4.90
N TRP A 46 19.68 4.95 -4.98
CA TRP A 46 18.97 5.44 -3.80
C TRP A 46 18.12 4.31 -3.18
N GLY A 47 17.33 3.62 -4.00
CA GLY A 47 16.44 2.55 -3.53
C GLY A 47 17.16 1.34 -2.92
N ASN A 48 18.37 1.02 -3.39
CA ASN A 48 19.20 -0.07 -2.88
C ASN A 48 20.23 0.39 -1.81
N ASN A 49 20.22 1.66 -1.45
CA ASN A 49 21.18 2.25 -0.51
C ASN A 49 22.64 1.95 -0.88
N THR A 50 23.03 2.16 -2.12
CA THR A 50 24.41 1.92 -2.56
C THR A 50 25.40 2.92 -1.95
N ALA A 51 24.91 4.07 -1.49
CA ALA A 51 25.69 5.06 -0.75
C ALA A 51 25.99 4.63 0.69
N MET A 52 25.46 3.47 1.14
CA MET A 52 25.63 2.94 2.50
C MET A 52 25.23 3.94 3.59
N ALA A 53 24.15 4.71 3.33
CA ALA A 53 23.54 5.58 4.34
C ALA A 53 23.12 4.77 5.57
N THR A 54 23.30 5.35 6.78
CA THR A 54 23.00 4.69 8.05
C THR A 54 21.95 5.39 8.88
N ASP A 55 21.74 6.69 8.65
CA ASP A 55 21.01 7.53 9.60
C ASP A 55 19.61 7.94 9.11
N ASN A 56 19.47 8.22 7.81
CA ASN A 56 18.23 8.69 7.23
C ASN A 56 18.09 8.26 5.76
N ASN A 57 16.91 8.49 5.18
CA ASN A 57 16.63 8.09 3.80
C ASN A 57 16.99 9.17 2.75
N GLU A 58 17.78 10.17 3.09
CA GLU A 58 18.11 11.26 2.17
C GLU A 58 19.08 10.81 1.06
N THR A 59 20.15 10.12 1.42
CA THR A 59 21.18 9.66 0.47
C THR A 59 20.98 8.20 0.01
N GLY A 60 20.12 7.45 0.69
CA GLY A 60 19.76 6.06 0.34
C GLY A 60 18.76 5.50 1.32
N VAL A 61 17.92 4.58 0.88
CA VAL A 61 16.87 4.02 1.72
C VAL A 61 17.45 3.10 2.79
N VAL A 62 17.29 3.48 4.04
CA VAL A 62 17.69 2.72 5.23
C VAL A 62 16.52 2.06 5.94
N THR A 63 15.31 2.65 5.82
CA THR A 63 14.09 2.19 6.50
C THR A 63 13.36 1.15 5.65
N TYR A 64 13.05 0.01 6.27
CA TYR A 64 12.25 -1.06 5.67
C TYR A 64 11.15 -1.43 6.65
N ASP A 65 9.91 -1.37 6.19
CA ASP A 65 8.75 -1.79 6.97
C ASP A 65 7.60 -2.21 6.04
N ASP A 66 6.79 -3.15 6.47
CA ASP A 66 5.63 -3.63 5.71
C ASP A 66 4.54 -2.53 5.59
N TYR A 67 4.43 -1.65 6.59
CA TYR A 67 3.44 -0.56 6.65
C TYR A 67 3.94 0.76 6.07
N LEU A 68 5.08 0.74 5.38
CA LEU A 68 5.70 1.90 4.73
C LEU A 68 5.61 1.79 3.21
N ALA A 69 5.34 2.89 2.52
CA ALA A 69 5.57 3.01 1.08
C ALA A 69 6.24 4.34 0.73
N PHE A 70 7.17 4.28 -0.22
CA PHE A 70 7.77 5.46 -0.85
C PHE A 70 7.15 5.72 -2.20
N TYR A 71 7.07 7.01 -2.55
CA TYR A 71 6.54 7.50 -3.82
C TYR A 71 7.53 8.43 -4.52
N TYR A 72 7.53 8.43 -5.84
CA TYR A 72 8.38 9.23 -6.72
C TYR A 72 7.64 9.60 -8.01
N PRO A 73 7.84 10.79 -8.59
CA PRO A 73 8.62 11.94 -8.15
C PRO A 73 7.78 12.95 -7.35
N SER A 74 8.40 14.10 -7.04
CA SER A 74 7.73 15.28 -6.47
C SER A 74 6.77 15.92 -7.46
N GLY A 75 5.91 16.81 -7.00
CA GLY A 75 4.93 17.51 -7.82
C GLY A 75 5.10 19.04 -7.81
N LEU A 76 4.45 19.68 -8.77
CA LEU A 76 4.30 21.11 -8.85
C LEU A 76 2.83 21.47 -8.66
N THR A 77 2.55 22.43 -7.81
CA THR A 77 1.20 22.95 -7.58
C THR A 77 1.21 24.44 -7.32
N ASN A 78 0.06 25.06 -7.16
CA ASN A 78 -0.04 26.45 -6.77
C ASN A 78 -0.53 26.58 -5.33
N ASP A 79 0.04 27.55 -4.60
CA ASP A 79 -0.46 27.91 -3.28
C ASP A 79 -1.77 28.72 -3.39
N ASN A 80 -2.38 29.05 -2.24
CA ASN A 80 -3.61 29.85 -2.19
C ASN A 80 -3.42 31.31 -2.67
N LYS A 81 -2.18 31.74 -2.89
CA LYS A 81 -1.82 33.08 -3.40
C LYS A 81 -1.48 33.06 -4.90
N GLY A 82 -1.54 31.89 -5.53
CA GLY A 82 -1.19 31.68 -6.94
C GLY A 82 0.31 31.50 -7.21
N ASN A 83 1.17 31.40 -6.18
CA ASN A 83 2.57 31.09 -6.39
C ASN A 83 2.75 29.59 -6.67
N THR A 84 3.60 29.29 -7.62
CA THR A 84 3.98 27.90 -7.92
C THR A 84 4.93 27.36 -6.87
N ILE A 85 4.59 26.23 -6.28
CA ILE A 85 5.38 25.57 -5.23
C ILE A 85 5.63 24.10 -5.59
N VAL A 86 6.78 23.58 -5.16
CA VAL A 86 7.10 22.16 -5.26
C VAL A 86 6.55 21.45 -4.02
N VAL A 87 5.83 20.35 -4.25
CA VAL A 87 5.24 19.54 -3.19
C VAL A 87 5.83 18.13 -3.21
N PRO A 88 6.02 17.50 -2.03
CA PRO A 88 6.55 16.15 -1.96
C PRO A 88 5.52 15.11 -2.47
N PRO A 89 5.98 13.92 -2.84
CA PRO A 89 5.09 12.85 -3.31
C PRO A 89 4.01 12.46 -2.31
N SER A 90 4.31 12.47 -1.01
CA SER A 90 3.34 12.16 0.05
C SER A 90 2.15 13.13 0.04
N HIS A 91 2.38 14.43 -0.20
CA HIS A 91 1.30 15.42 -0.31
C HIS A 91 0.30 15.05 -1.43
N MET A 92 0.83 14.60 -2.57
CA MET A 92 -0.01 14.15 -3.69
C MET A 92 -0.76 12.88 -3.33
N MET A 93 -0.05 11.91 -2.74
CA MET A 93 -0.62 10.60 -2.45
C MET A 93 -1.59 10.59 -1.28
N LEU A 94 -1.41 11.42 -0.27
CA LEU A 94 -2.39 11.56 0.82
C LEU A 94 -3.77 11.94 0.29
N ASN A 95 -3.83 12.92 -0.61
CA ASN A 95 -5.09 13.32 -1.27
C ASN A 95 -5.66 12.17 -2.10
N THR A 96 -4.84 11.52 -2.91
CA THR A 96 -5.25 10.39 -3.75
C THR A 96 -5.78 9.21 -2.93
N ILE A 97 -5.10 8.87 -1.82
CA ILE A 97 -5.53 7.79 -0.93
C ILE A 97 -6.87 8.14 -0.27
N VAL A 98 -7.03 9.36 0.25
CA VAL A 98 -8.28 9.79 0.88
C VAL A 98 -9.43 9.81 -0.12
N ASN A 99 -9.21 10.26 -1.35
CA ASN A 99 -10.21 10.23 -2.40
C ASN A 99 -10.56 8.78 -2.80
N SER A 100 -9.58 7.90 -2.88
CA SER A 100 -9.82 6.47 -3.12
C SER A 100 -10.67 5.84 -2.02
N ASP A 101 -10.42 6.18 -0.76
CA ASP A 101 -11.16 5.68 0.39
C ASP A 101 -12.61 6.21 0.42
N ALA A 102 -12.82 7.44 -0.04
CA ALA A 102 -14.17 8.04 -0.13
C ALA A 102 -15.05 7.41 -1.23
N VAL A 103 -14.43 6.91 -2.31
CA VAL A 103 -15.13 6.28 -3.45
C VAL A 103 -15.27 4.76 -3.27
N SER A 104 -14.35 4.15 -2.53
CA SER A 104 -14.28 2.71 -2.31
C SER A 104 -13.92 2.40 -0.84
N TYR A 105 -13.12 1.38 -0.59
CA TYR A 105 -12.70 1.01 0.77
C TYR A 105 -11.19 1.11 0.92
N GLU A 106 -10.69 1.16 2.17
CA GLU A 106 -9.26 1.27 2.49
C GLU A 106 -8.40 0.14 1.90
N TRP A 107 -8.98 -1.03 1.64
CA TRP A 107 -8.28 -2.19 1.07
C TRP A 107 -8.30 -2.26 -0.46
N PHE A 108 -8.77 -1.22 -1.13
CA PHE A 108 -8.54 -1.09 -2.57
C PHE A 108 -7.22 -0.36 -2.84
N ALA A 109 -6.50 -0.80 -3.87
CA ALA A 109 -5.25 -0.18 -4.26
C ALA A 109 -5.47 1.27 -4.70
N PRO A 110 -4.82 2.27 -4.07
CA PRO A 110 -4.88 3.67 -4.51
C PRO A 110 -3.94 3.91 -5.70
N ALA A 111 -4.13 3.13 -6.75
CA ALA A 111 -3.27 3.12 -7.93
C ALA A 111 -4.10 2.84 -9.20
N GLY A 112 -3.50 3.12 -10.35
CA GLY A 112 -4.13 2.96 -11.66
C GLY A 112 -5.16 4.05 -11.99
N LEU A 113 -5.77 3.94 -13.18
CA LEU A 113 -6.63 4.99 -13.73
C LEU A 113 -7.89 5.28 -12.91
N ASN A 114 -8.40 4.26 -12.22
CA ASN A 114 -9.68 4.40 -11.51
C ASN A 114 -9.54 5.08 -10.13
N ARG A 115 -8.42 4.88 -9.43
CA ARG A 115 -8.24 5.33 -8.04
C ARG A 115 -6.89 6.00 -7.76
N GLY A 116 -5.94 5.92 -8.69
CA GLY A 116 -4.60 6.49 -8.54
C GLY A 116 -4.44 7.89 -9.16
N GLY A 117 -5.52 8.52 -9.61
CA GLY A 117 -5.49 9.86 -10.21
C GLY A 117 -5.08 10.93 -9.18
N ILE A 118 -4.12 11.78 -9.55
CA ILE A 118 -3.62 12.87 -8.72
C ILE A 118 -4.22 14.18 -9.23
N ILE A 119 -4.96 14.87 -8.39
CA ILE A 119 -5.70 16.09 -8.74
C ILE A 119 -5.13 17.36 -8.07
N ASN A 120 -4.25 17.20 -7.10
CA ASN A 120 -3.66 18.30 -6.32
C ASN A 120 -2.25 18.70 -6.78
N ALA A 121 -1.83 18.24 -7.96
CA ALA A 121 -0.60 18.67 -8.62
C ALA A 121 -0.82 18.79 -10.13
N THR A 122 -0.13 19.73 -10.76
CA THR A 122 -0.24 20.01 -12.20
C THR A 122 0.83 19.30 -13.02
N SER A 123 1.97 19.02 -12.42
CA SER A 123 3.11 18.37 -13.06
C SER A 123 3.88 17.53 -12.04
N ALA A 124 4.56 16.49 -12.51
CA ALA A 124 5.49 15.68 -11.72
C ALA A 124 6.92 15.93 -12.17
N GLY A 125 7.87 15.90 -11.24
CA GLY A 125 9.27 16.17 -11.54
C GLY A 125 10.17 16.17 -10.31
N TYR A 126 11.35 16.74 -10.45
CA TYR A 126 12.37 16.84 -9.42
C TYR A 126 12.99 18.23 -9.40
N VAL A 127 13.71 18.56 -8.34
CA VAL A 127 14.46 19.82 -8.23
C VAL A 127 15.91 19.56 -8.64
N ASP A 128 16.41 20.27 -9.62
CA ASP A 128 17.80 20.13 -10.08
C ASP A 128 18.81 20.74 -9.08
N MET A 129 20.10 20.62 -9.39
CA MET A 129 21.18 21.15 -8.54
C MET A 129 21.16 22.68 -8.41
N ASN A 130 20.50 23.38 -9.33
CA ASN A 130 20.33 24.84 -9.29
C ASN A 130 19.09 25.26 -8.49
N GLY A 131 18.32 24.32 -7.95
CA GLY A 131 17.08 24.60 -7.24
C GLY A 131 15.88 24.85 -8.15
N VAL A 132 15.98 24.52 -9.44
CA VAL A 132 14.90 24.71 -10.42
C VAL A 132 14.13 23.39 -10.58
N PHE A 133 12.80 23.49 -10.58
CA PHE A 133 11.96 22.32 -10.83
C PHE A 133 12.02 21.90 -12.30
N GLN A 134 12.33 20.63 -12.53
CA GLN A 134 12.38 19.99 -13.83
C GLN A 134 11.24 18.97 -13.95
N SER A 135 10.30 19.22 -14.86
CA SER A 135 9.21 18.29 -15.12
C SER A 135 9.74 16.99 -15.76
N THR A 136 9.25 15.85 -15.32
CA THR A 136 9.56 14.54 -15.89
C THR A 136 8.30 13.69 -16.07
N ALA A 137 8.20 13.03 -17.22
CA ALA A 137 7.25 11.93 -17.40
C ALA A 137 7.98 10.63 -17.07
N VAL A 138 7.57 9.91 -16.05
CA VAL A 138 8.20 8.63 -15.66
C VAL A 138 7.80 7.55 -16.68
N PRO A 139 8.64 7.25 -17.70
CA PRO A 139 8.34 6.26 -18.74
C PRO A 139 8.35 4.84 -18.17
N GLN A 140 7.90 3.86 -18.96
CA GLN A 140 7.82 2.46 -18.53
C GLN A 140 9.17 1.93 -18.01
N SER A 141 10.27 2.25 -18.69
CA SER A 141 11.61 1.81 -18.26
C SER A 141 11.99 2.29 -16.86
N LEU A 142 11.64 3.52 -16.50
CA LEU A 142 11.88 4.04 -15.13
C LEU A 142 10.88 3.46 -14.13
N ARG A 143 9.63 3.18 -14.53
CA ARG A 143 8.66 2.49 -13.68
C ARG A 143 9.13 1.09 -13.32
N ASP A 144 9.73 0.37 -14.27
CA ASP A 144 10.27 -0.96 -14.02
C ASP A 144 11.46 -0.92 -13.04
N VAL A 145 12.34 0.08 -13.15
CA VAL A 145 13.42 0.30 -12.17
C VAL A 145 12.85 0.60 -10.78
N LEU A 146 11.87 1.51 -10.69
CA LEU A 146 11.22 1.88 -9.43
C LEU A 146 10.51 0.68 -8.79
N ALA A 147 9.82 -0.15 -9.58
CA ALA A 147 9.20 -1.39 -9.12
C ALA A 147 10.24 -2.36 -8.57
N GLY A 148 11.41 -2.49 -9.23
CA GLY A 148 12.52 -3.32 -8.78
C GLY A 148 13.07 -2.93 -7.40
N VAL A 149 13.00 -1.65 -7.04
CA VAL A 149 13.39 -1.11 -5.73
C VAL A 149 12.19 -0.80 -4.82
N LYS A 150 11.00 -1.27 -5.16
CA LYS A 150 9.75 -1.10 -4.37
C LYS A 150 9.43 0.37 -4.04
N ILE A 151 9.57 1.25 -5.02
CA ILE A 151 9.16 2.65 -4.98
C ILE A 151 7.98 2.83 -5.93
N ASN A 152 6.93 3.51 -5.49
CA ASN A 152 5.71 3.66 -6.26
C ASN A 152 5.81 4.84 -7.23
N PRO A 153 5.76 4.62 -8.55
CA PRO A 153 5.88 5.68 -9.52
C PRO A 153 4.60 6.49 -9.67
N ILE A 154 4.75 7.81 -9.70
CA ILE A 154 3.75 8.76 -10.19
C ILE A 154 4.13 9.11 -11.62
N SER A 155 3.26 8.82 -12.57
CA SER A 155 3.54 8.98 -14.00
C SER A 155 2.51 9.86 -14.66
N THR A 156 2.94 10.66 -15.64
CA THR A 156 2.03 11.40 -16.51
C THR A 156 1.59 10.49 -17.64
N LEU A 157 0.29 10.18 -17.68
CA LEU A 157 -0.30 9.38 -18.75
C LEU A 157 -1.06 10.26 -19.72
N GLN A 158 -0.85 10.02 -21.01
CA GLN A 158 -1.54 10.78 -22.05
C GLN A 158 -3.07 10.59 -21.94
N GLY A 159 -3.79 11.68 -21.85
CA GLY A 159 -5.26 11.68 -21.71
C GLY A 159 -5.80 11.44 -20.30
N SER A 160 -4.94 11.09 -19.32
CA SER A 160 -5.38 10.80 -17.94
C SER A 160 -4.69 11.66 -16.88
N GLY A 161 -3.68 12.46 -17.27
CA GLY A 161 -2.94 13.31 -16.34
C GLY A 161 -1.96 12.54 -15.45
N LEU A 162 -1.78 13.03 -14.23
CA LEU A 162 -0.91 12.40 -13.23
C LEU A 162 -1.61 11.23 -12.57
N VAL A 163 -0.97 10.07 -12.56
CA VAL A 163 -1.51 8.82 -11.98
C VAL A 163 -0.43 8.06 -11.23
N CYS A 164 -0.76 7.59 -10.03
CA CYS A 164 0.07 6.63 -9.31
C CYS A 164 -0.07 5.24 -9.97
N MET A 165 1.07 4.64 -10.36
CA MET A 165 1.13 3.37 -11.09
C MET A 165 1.82 2.25 -10.30
N GLY A 166 1.85 2.36 -8.97
CA GLY A 166 2.44 1.36 -8.09
C GLY A 166 1.66 1.16 -6.79
N GLN A 167 1.81 -0.02 -6.19
CA GLN A 167 1.23 -0.35 -4.89
C GLN A 167 2.16 -1.22 -4.03
N TYR A 168 3.45 -0.94 -4.09
CA TYR A 168 4.46 -1.67 -3.34
C TYR A 168 4.64 -1.09 -1.94
N SER A 169 4.63 -1.95 -0.90
CA SER A 169 5.16 -1.60 0.41
C SER A 169 6.69 -1.73 0.41
N ARG A 170 7.33 -1.17 1.43
CA ARG A 170 8.77 -1.29 1.61
C ARG A 170 9.15 -2.54 2.42
N ALA A 171 8.39 -3.60 2.31
CA ALA A 171 8.67 -4.88 2.93
C ALA A 171 10.05 -5.40 2.54
N LYS A 172 10.85 -5.83 3.52
CA LYS A 172 12.20 -6.37 3.30
C LYS A 172 12.16 -7.73 2.62
N VAL A 173 11.17 -8.54 2.98
CA VAL A 173 10.96 -9.90 2.46
C VAL A 173 9.70 -9.92 1.62
N ALA A 174 9.69 -10.67 0.53
CA ALA A 174 8.51 -10.88 -0.28
C ALA A 174 7.45 -11.66 0.53
N SER A 175 6.26 -11.07 0.71
CA SER A 175 5.16 -11.64 1.45
C SER A 175 3.83 -11.09 0.92
N ALA A 176 2.70 -11.49 1.50
CA ALA A 176 1.40 -10.88 1.18
C ALA A 176 1.37 -9.38 1.56
N LEU A 177 2.19 -8.96 2.52
CA LEU A 177 2.33 -7.58 3.00
C LEU A 177 3.23 -6.70 2.10
N ASP A 178 3.71 -7.21 0.98
CA ASP A 178 4.46 -6.39 0.01
C ASP A 178 3.56 -5.52 -0.89
N ARG A 179 2.24 -5.55 -0.65
CA ARG A 179 1.23 -4.76 -1.37
C ARG A 179 0.45 -3.85 -0.44
N ILE A 180 0.33 -2.57 -0.82
CA ILE A 180 -0.33 -1.53 -0.03
C ILE A 180 -1.79 -1.89 0.31
N ASN A 181 -2.53 -2.46 -0.62
CA ASN A 181 -3.92 -2.85 -0.39
C ASN A 181 -4.07 -3.88 0.74
N VAL A 182 -3.19 -4.87 0.80
CA VAL A 182 -3.20 -5.89 1.86
C VAL A 182 -2.77 -5.30 3.20
N VAL A 183 -1.71 -4.48 3.21
CA VAL A 183 -1.22 -3.82 4.43
C VAL A 183 -2.30 -2.94 5.04
N ARG A 184 -3.00 -2.14 4.21
CA ARG A 184 -4.08 -1.26 4.68
C ARG A 184 -5.29 -2.06 5.18
N LEU A 185 -5.60 -3.20 4.55
CA LEU A 185 -6.61 -4.13 5.07
C LEU A 185 -6.24 -4.64 6.46
N VAL A 186 -4.99 -5.07 6.67
CA VAL A 186 -4.54 -5.57 7.98
C VAL A 186 -4.55 -4.47 9.02
N ALA A 187 -4.13 -3.24 8.68
CA ALA A 187 -4.21 -2.09 9.57
C ALA A 187 -5.67 -1.76 9.95
N TYR A 188 -6.60 -1.82 8.99
CA TYR A 188 -8.04 -1.66 9.24
C TYR A 188 -8.56 -2.74 10.17
N LEU A 189 -8.25 -4.01 9.91
CA LEU A 189 -8.66 -5.13 10.76
C LEU A 189 -8.16 -4.96 12.20
N ARG A 190 -6.89 -4.59 12.39
CA ARG A 190 -6.35 -4.35 13.74
C ARG A 190 -7.14 -3.27 14.49
N ARG A 191 -7.52 -2.18 13.83
CA ARG A 191 -8.35 -1.13 14.44
C ARG A 191 -9.73 -1.66 14.84
N GLN A 192 -10.40 -2.39 13.93
CA GLN A 192 -11.74 -2.93 14.18
C GLN A 192 -11.73 -3.98 15.31
N LEU A 193 -10.79 -4.90 15.26
CA LEU A 193 -10.65 -5.95 16.27
C LEU A 193 -10.29 -5.37 17.65
N ASN A 194 -9.44 -4.34 17.71
CA ASN A 194 -9.14 -3.64 18.95
C ASN A 194 -10.39 -2.96 19.58
N ILE A 195 -11.26 -2.40 18.75
CA ILE A 195 -12.53 -1.83 19.22
C ILE A 195 -13.47 -2.92 19.69
N LEU A 196 -13.60 -3.99 18.91
CA LEU A 196 -14.46 -5.13 19.19
C LEU A 196 -14.07 -5.87 20.49
N ALA A 197 -12.78 -5.95 20.78
CA ALA A 197 -12.28 -6.67 21.96
C ALA A 197 -12.53 -5.92 23.29
N LYS A 198 -12.68 -4.58 23.28
CA LYS A 198 -12.81 -3.78 24.48
C LYS A 198 -13.96 -4.16 25.43
N PRO A 199 -15.18 -4.45 24.95
CA PRO A 199 -16.30 -4.85 25.80
C PRO A 199 -16.08 -6.15 26.56
N TYR A 200 -15.20 -7.03 26.06
CA TYR A 200 -14.92 -8.33 26.66
C TYR A 200 -13.81 -8.31 27.71
N LEU A 201 -13.18 -7.15 27.93
CA LEU A 201 -12.22 -6.99 29.03
C LEU A 201 -12.94 -7.11 30.36
N PHE A 202 -12.39 -7.94 31.25
CA PHE A 202 -12.93 -8.26 32.58
C PHE A 202 -14.17 -9.16 32.57
N GLU A 203 -14.64 -9.65 31.42
CA GLU A 203 -15.67 -10.67 31.36
C GLU A 203 -15.12 -12.05 31.76
N PRO A 204 -15.96 -12.97 32.30
CA PRO A 204 -15.53 -14.33 32.63
C PRO A 204 -14.95 -15.05 31.41
N ASN A 205 -13.80 -15.72 31.57
CA ASN A 205 -13.17 -16.50 30.49
C ASN A 205 -13.78 -17.91 30.41
N ASP A 206 -15.04 -17.99 30.02
CA ASP A 206 -15.79 -19.23 29.86
C ASP A 206 -16.10 -19.58 28.39
N ALA A 207 -16.77 -20.69 28.16
CA ALA A 207 -17.12 -21.13 26.82
C ALA A 207 -18.12 -20.19 26.13
N GLN A 208 -18.98 -19.52 26.90
CA GLN A 208 -19.97 -18.59 26.36
C GLN A 208 -19.29 -17.32 25.85
N THR A 209 -18.43 -16.70 26.63
CA THR A 209 -17.67 -15.51 26.24
C THR A 209 -16.80 -15.78 25.00
N ARG A 210 -16.11 -16.93 24.93
CA ARG A 210 -15.33 -17.33 23.75
C ARG A 210 -16.19 -17.48 22.50
N LYS A 211 -17.39 -18.05 22.62
CA LYS A 211 -18.33 -18.19 21.52
C LYS A 211 -18.86 -16.83 21.03
N GLU A 212 -19.14 -15.91 21.94
CA GLU A 212 -19.62 -14.57 21.63
C GLU A 212 -18.55 -13.75 20.89
N ILE A 213 -17.30 -13.74 21.39
CA ILE A 213 -16.18 -13.09 20.74
C ILE A 213 -15.95 -13.66 19.34
N LYS A 214 -15.92 -15.02 19.23
CA LYS A 214 -15.77 -15.66 17.92
C LYS A 214 -16.87 -15.23 16.96
N GLY A 215 -18.13 -15.24 17.38
CA GLY A 215 -19.26 -14.82 16.55
C GLY A 215 -19.18 -13.37 16.12
N ALA A 216 -18.71 -12.48 17.01
CA ALA A 216 -18.51 -11.06 16.67
C ALA A 216 -17.38 -10.88 15.65
N VAL A 217 -16.27 -11.60 15.80
CA VAL A 217 -15.14 -11.57 14.84
C VAL A 217 -15.56 -12.18 13.50
N ASP A 218 -16.23 -13.32 13.51
CA ASP A 218 -16.76 -13.98 12.30
C ASP A 218 -17.68 -13.04 11.51
N SER A 219 -18.53 -12.26 12.20
CA SER A 219 -19.43 -11.29 11.56
C SER A 219 -18.69 -10.18 10.84
N VAL A 220 -17.63 -9.62 11.46
CA VAL A 220 -16.79 -8.57 10.83
C VAL A 220 -16.06 -9.14 9.61
N LEU A 221 -15.49 -10.33 9.71
CA LEU A 221 -14.73 -10.93 8.61
C LEU A 221 -15.65 -11.34 7.45
N LEU A 222 -16.86 -11.84 7.75
CA LEU A 222 -17.85 -12.17 6.73
C LEU A 222 -18.31 -10.92 5.94
N GLU A 223 -18.47 -9.78 6.61
CA GLU A 223 -18.74 -8.51 5.94
C GLU A 223 -17.61 -8.15 4.98
N LEU A 224 -16.35 -8.32 5.37
CA LEU A 224 -15.18 -8.05 4.54
C LEU A 224 -15.08 -8.99 3.33
N VAL A 225 -15.51 -10.24 3.44
CA VAL A 225 -15.65 -11.13 2.28
C VAL A 225 -16.70 -10.57 1.31
N GLY A 226 -17.85 -10.13 1.79
CA GLY A 226 -18.90 -9.49 0.97
C GLY A 226 -18.41 -8.21 0.29
N GLN A 227 -17.51 -7.46 0.92
CA GLN A 227 -16.92 -6.23 0.41
C GLN A 227 -15.64 -6.45 -0.42
N ARG A 228 -15.34 -7.69 -0.82
CA ARG A 228 -14.19 -8.07 -1.67
C ARG A 228 -12.82 -7.76 -1.05
N ALA A 229 -12.72 -7.75 0.27
CA ALA A 229 -11.46 -7.59 1.00
C ALA A 229 -10.73 -8.93 1.17
N LEU A 230 -11.50 -9.97 1.47
CA LEU A 230 -11.01 -11.32 1.75
C LEU A 230 -11.63 -12.34 0.79
N ASN A 231 -10.87 -13.36 0.44
CA ASN A 231 -11.38 -14.57 -0.23
C ASN A 231 -11.99 -15.52 0.80
N ASP A 232 -11.26 -15.77 1.90
CA ASP A 232 -11.65 -16.67 2.98
C ASP A 232 -10.98 -16.30 4.29
N PHE A 233 -11.47 -16.83 5.41
CA PHE A 233 -10.90 -16.64 6.74
C PHE A 233 -11.20 -17.83 7.66
N ILE A 234 -10.39 -17.96 8.72
CA ILE A 234 -10.60 -18.93 9.79
C ILE A 234 -10.42 -18.21 11.13
N VAL A 235 -11.37 -18.42 12.07
CA VAL A 235 -11.27 -17.92 13.44
C VAL A 235 -11.30 -19.08 14.42
N VAL A 236 -10.30 -19.16 15.27
CA VAL A 236 -10.20 -20.15 16.34
C VAL A 236 -10.22 -19.42 17.69
N CYS A 237 -11.25 -19.70 18.49
CA CYS A 237 -11.39 -19.23 19.86
C CYS A 237 -12.13 -20.29 20.70
N ASP A 238 -11.42 -21.36 20.99
CA ASP A 238 -11.96 -22.52 21.72
C ASP A 238 -10.93 -23.09 22.71
N THR A 239 -11.11 -24.30 23.17
CA THR A 239 -10.21 -24.96 24.13
C THR A 239 -8.86 -25.35 23.52
N THR A 240 -8.70 -25.35 22.20
CA THR A 240 -7.45 -25.70 21.53
C THR A 240 -6.41 -24.60 21.67
N ASN A 241 -6.84 -23.33 21.55
CA ASN A 241 -5.98 -22.17 21.71
C ASN A 241 -6.12 -21.47 23.07
N ASN A 242 -7.20 -21.74 23.85
CA ASN A 242 -7.36 -21.28 25.22
C ASN A 242 -7.20 -22.44 26.22
N THR A 243 -5.95 -22.82 26.44
CA THR A 243 -5.58 -23.89 27.37
C THR A 243 -5.84 -23.48 28.84
N PRO A 244 -6.00 -24.44 29.78
CA PRO A 244 -6.15 -24.11 31.20
C PRO A 244 -5.06 -23.18 31.74
N ALA A 245 -3.81 -23.38 31.31
CA ALA A 245 -2.67 -22.52 31.74
C ALA A 245 -2.81 -21.07 31.23
N ARG A 246 -3.43 -20.82 30.09
CA ARG A 246 -3.74 -19.45 29.59
C ARG A 246 -4.90 -18.83 30.36
N ILE A 247 -5.93 -19.63 30.64
CA ILE A 247 -7.09 -19.22 31.42
C ILE A 247 -6.64 -18.83 32.84
N ASP A 248 -5.76 -19.61 33.47
CA ASP A 248 -5.20 -19.33 34.81
C ASP A 248 -4.38 -18.02 34.83
N ARG A 249 -3.80 -17.62 33.68
CA ARG A 249 -3.14 -16.31 33.53
C ARG A 249 -4.08 -15.18 33.15
N SER A 250 -5.38 -15.42 33.13
CA SER A 250 -6.42 -14.46 32.70
C SER A 250 -6.26 -13.99 31.27
N GLU A 251 -5.75 -14.89 30.39
CA GLU A 251 -5.55 -14.60 28.95
C GLU A 251 -6.69 -15.25 28.15
N LEU A 252 -7.19 -14.51 27.14
CA LEU A 252 -8.08 -15.03 26.12
C LEU A 252 -7.41 -14.83 24.76
N HIS A 253 -7.28 -15.91 23.99
CA HIS A 253 -6.62 -15.93 22.68
C HIS A 253 -7.66 -16.16 21.57
N VAL A 254 -7.62 -15.30 20.57
CA VAL A 254 -8.39 -15.43 19.32
C VAL A 254 -7.38 -15.48 18.18
N ASP A 255 -7.28 -16.64 17.54
CA ASP A 255 -6.39 -16.82 16.39
C ASP A 255 -7.18 -16.61 15.09
N ILE A 256 -6.71 -15.73 14.25
CA ILE A 256 -7.37 -15.35 13.00
C ILE A 256 -6.39 -15.57 11.85
N ALA A 257 -6.79 -16.37 10.86
CA ALA A 257 -6.11 -16.48 9.59
C ALA A 257 -6.99 -15.90 8.49
N ILE A 258 -6.40 -15.13 7.60
CA ILE A 258 -7.11 -14.45 6.50
C ILE A 258 -6.44 -14.72 5.16
N GLU A 259 -7.23 -14.83 4.10
CA GLU A 259 -6.78 -14.88 2.72
C GLU A 259 -7.22 -13.60 1.99
N PRO A 260 -6.33 -12.58 1.85
CA PRO A 260 -6.69 -11.31 1.24
C PRO A 260 -6.86 -11.40 -0.28
N VAL A 261 -7.77 -10.62 -0.84
CA VAL A 261 -7.92 -10.47 -2.29
C VAL A 261 -6.72 -9.69 -2.84
N LYS A 262 -6.07 -10.25 -3.87
CA LYS A 262 -4.96 -9.58 -4.57
C LYS A 262 -5.47 -8.71 -5.70
N ALA A 263 -4.87 -7.52 -5.87
CA ALA A 263 -5.14 -6.67 -7.01
C ALA A 263 -4.45 -7.19 -8.28
N VAL A 264 -5.08 -6.98 -9.43
CA VAL A 264 -4.48 -7.30 -10.74
C VAL A 264 -3.45 -6.23 -11.09
N GLU A 265 -2.21 -6.64 -11.35
CA GLU A 265 -1.11 -5.75 -11.75
C GLU A 265 -0.72 -5.95 -13.21
N PHE A 266 -0.86 -7.16 -13.75
CA PHE A 266 -0.51 -7.49 -15.12
C PHE A 266 -1.68 -8.12 -15.85
N ILE A 267 -1.97 -7.62 -17.05
CA ILE A 267 -3.02 -8.16 -17.92
C ILE A 267 -2.33 -8.62 -19.22
N TYR A 268 -2.38 -9.92 -19.48
CA TYR A 268 -1.86 -10.51 -20.72
C TYR A 268 -3.02 -10.74 -21.68
N ILE A 269 -2.96 -10.10 -22.84
CA ILE A 269 -3.99 -10.23 -23.90
C ILE A 269 -3.32 -10.81 -25.16
N PRO A 270 -3.20 -12.14 -25.29
CA PRO A 270 -2.65 -12.72 -26.50
C PRO A 270 -3.64 -12.56 -27.66
N LEU A 271 -3.22 -11.82 -28.69
CA LEU A 271 -4.00 -11.69 -29.93
C LEU A 271 -3.48 -12.69 -30.95
N ARG A 272 -4.34 -13.56 -31.45
CA ARG A 272 -4.03 -14.52 -32.54
C ARG A 272 -4.75 -14.11 -33.79
N ILE A 273 -4.01 -14.05 -34.88
CA ILE A 273 -4.55 -13.82 -36.22
C ILE A 273 -4.75 -15.20 -36.87
N LEU A 274 -6.00 -15.50 -37.20
CA LEU A 274 -6.38 -16.77 -37.85
C LEU A 274 -6.66 -16.54 -39.31
N ASN A 275 -6.50 -17.59 -40.12
CA ASN A 275 -6.87 -17.56 -41.51
C ASN A 275 -8.38 -17.44 -41.71
N THR A 276 -8.81 -16.91 -42.84
CA THR A 276 -10.21 -16.76 -43.20
C THR A 276 -10.95 -18.11 -43.11
N GLY A 277 -12.06 -18.14 -42.38
CA GLY A 277 -12.86 -19.37 -42.18
C GLY A 277 -12.43 -20.27 -41.03
N ALA A 278 -11.27 -20.03 -40.39
CA ALA A 278 -10.78 -20.87 -39.27
C ALA A 278 -11.73 -20.85 -38.05
N ILE A 279 -12.35 -19.69 -37.75
CA ILE A 279 -13.33 -19.54 -36.66
C ILE A 279 -14.61 -20.30 -36.99
N ALA A 280 -15.12 -20.20 -38.24
CA ALA A 280 -16.34 -20.86 -38.67
C ALA A 280 -16.18 -22.40 -38.71
N SER A 281 -14.97 -22.90 -38.98
CA SER A 281 -14.64 -24.32 -38.98
C SER A 281 -14.30 -24.89 -37.60
N GLY A 282 -14.29 -24.06 -36.55
CA GLY A 282 -13.89 -24.46 -35.20
C GLY A 282 -12.39 -24.73 -35.02
N ASN A 283 -11.57 -24.41 -36.03
CA ASN A 283 -10.15 -24.71 -36.05
C ASN A 283 -9.32 -23.51 -35.54
N TYR A 284 -9.60 -23.07 -34.33
CA TYR A 284 -8.90 -21.95 -33.69
C TYR A 284 -7.83 -22.38 -32.68
N GLY A 285 -7.54 -23.67 -32.60
CA GLY A 285 -6.58 -24.21 -31.63
C GLY A 285 -7.03 -24.05 -30.17
N SER A 286 -6.27 -24.60 -29.25
CA SER A 286 -6.54 -24.37 -27.82
C SER A 286 -6.33 -22.87 -27.50
N LEU A 287 -7.38 -22.19 -27.00
CA LEU A 287 -7.32 -20.83 -26.50
C LEU A 287 -6.73 -20.78 -25.08
N ALA A 288 -6.52 -21.96 -24.45
CA ALA A 288 -5.90 -22.13 -23.16
C ALA A 288 -4.44 -22.57 -23.33
N ALA A 289 -3.51 -21.68 -23.03
CA ALA A 289 -2.12 -21.97 -22.72
C ALA A 289 -1.62 -20.91 -21.74
#